data_be8b184bd1f6b6ef4b4420a01572404f
#
_entry.id   be8b184bd1f6b6ef4b4420a01572404f
#
_cell.length_a   1.000
_cell.length_b   1.000
_cell.length_c   1.000
_cell.angle_alpha   90.00
_cell.angle_beta   90.00
_cell.angle_gamma   90.00
#
_symmetry.space_group_name_H-M   'P 1'
#
loop_
_entity.id
_entity.type
_entity.pdbx_description
1 polymer ?
#
loop_
_entity_poly.entity_id
_entity_poly.type
_entity_poly.pdbx_seq_one_letter_code
_entity_poly.pdbx_strand_id
1 'polypeptide(L)'
;MATAHELYTNEVLENKMTDLVNTNLDVNALFTRDDSLASEAGLKKVVNKYTYAGTVEKLEKGAKNSVRGKVTFVPKEYTIERYQQTFDYNDMDIMQDPYILDVASTGAATEMANEIREEYFRELRGITAEHEYEVFNYDEVVDALADIGREVETDMFLIMGTDLRAAIRKDPDYKASRQGEILYTGQFGNISGVPCLFSQLCNEGEAFITAKDQVKFFVKKDGSVEQDRDIETKDNTVVYERHGVMALVDETKSIRFKKKA
;
A
#
# COMPACT_ATOMS: atom_id res chain seq x y z
N MET A 1 -3.75 -5.33 -44.63
CA MET A 1 -4.34 -5.58 -43.29
C MET A 1 -3.21 -5.37 -42.32
N ALA A 2 -3.37 -4.48 -41.35
CA ALA A 2 -2.42 -4.36 -40.25
C ALA A 2 -2.33 -5.73 -39.55
N THR A 3 -1.14 -6.20 -39.27
CA THR A 3 -0.95 -7.39 -38.44
C THR A 3 -1.34 -7.05 -37.01
N ALA A 4 -1.78 -8.03 -36.21
CA ALA A 4 -2.14 -7.79 -34.80
C ALA A 4 -1.01 -7.11 -34.00
N HIS A 5 0.23 -7.33 -34.39
CA HIS A 5 1.41 -6.67 -33.86
C HIS A 5 1.47 -5.15 -34.12
N GLU A 6 0.74 -4.63 -35.13
CA GLU A 6 0.66 -3.20 -35.44
C GLU A 6 -0.51 -2.49 -34.75
N LEU A 7 -1.41 -3.23 -34.08
CA LEU A 7 -2.57 -2.67 -33.38
C LEU A 7 -2.16 -1.77 -32.20
N TYR A 8 -1.10 -2.14 -31.51
CA TYR A 8 -0.54 -1.35 -30.41
C TYR A 8 0.99 -1.31 -30.52
N THR A 9 1.56 -0.11 -30.62
CA THR A 9 3.00 0.07 -30.43
C THR A 9 3.37 -0.15 -28.98
N ASN A 10 4.63 -0.48 -28.70
CA ASN A 10 5.13 -0.64 -27.32
C ASN A 10 4.81 0.57 -26.46
N GLU A 11 4.96 1.79 -26.99
CA GLU A 11 4.67 3.03 -26.29
C GLU A 11 3.18 3.17 -25.90
N VAL A 12 2.27 2.76 -26.77
CA VAL A 12 0.82 2.82 -26.49
C VAL A 12 0.43 1.81 -25.41
N LEU A 13 0.97 0.58 -25.47
CA LEU A 13 0.75 -0.44 -24.44
C LEU A 13 1.39 -0.06 -23.12
N GLU A 14 2.60 0.50 -23.13
CA GLU A 14 3.30 0.99 -21.95
C GLU A 14 2.47 2.05 -21.22
N ASN A 15 2.02 3.07 -21.94
CA ASN A 15 1.18 4.12 -21.37
C ASN A 15 -0.12 3.56 -20.80
N LYS A 16 -0.81 2.71 -21.58
CA LYS A 16 -2.07 2.09 -21.16
C LYS A 16 -1.90 1.24 -19.89
N MET A 17 -0.91 0.37 -19.85
CA MET A 17 -0.67 -0.51 -18.69
C MET A 17 -0.22 0.30 -17.48
N THR A 18 0.64 1.28 -17.66
CA THR A 18 1.09 2.16 -16.59
C THR A 18 -0.08 2.95 -15.99
N ASP A 19 -0.97 3.49 -16.82
CA ASP A 19 -2.17 4.20 -16.37
C ASP A 19 -3.13 3.25 -15.62
N LEU A 20 -3.33 2.04 -16.12
CA LEU A 20 -4.17 1.03 -15.46
C LEU A 20 -3.60 0.61 -14.10
N VAL A 21 -2.29 0.36 -14.00
CA VAL A 21 -1.63 0.03 -12.72
C VAL A 21 -1.76 1.18 -11.74
N ASN A 22 -1.44 2.40 -12.16
CA ASN A 22 -1.53 3.56 -11.29
C ASN A 22 -2.98 3.81 -10.84
N THR A 23 -3.96 3.72 -11.74
CA THR A 23 -5.38 3.83 -11.40
C THR A 23 -5.80 2.78 -10.37
N ASN A 24 -5.38 1.52 -10.56
CA ASN A 24 -5.67 0.45 -9.60
C ASN A 24 -5.02 0.69 -8.23
N LEU A 25 -3.81 1.25 -8.18
CA LEU A 25 -3.14 1.59 -6.93
C LEU A 25 -3.79 2.79 -6.23
N ASP A 26 -4.24 3.79 -6.99
CA ASP A 26 -4.85 5.02 -6.46
C ASP A 26 -6.25 4.82 -5.87
N VAL A 27 -6.96 3.75 -6.23
CA VAL A 27 -8.32 3.46 -5.72
C VAL A 27 -8.41 3.51 -4.20
N ASN A 28 -7.38 3.07 -3.50
CA ASN A 28 -7.37 3.06 -2.03
C ASN A 28 -6.36 4.05 -1.41
N ALA A 29 -5.49 4.65 -2.20
CA ALA A 29 -4.49 5.65 -1.79
C ALA A 29 -3.75 5.30 -0.46
N LEU A 30 -3.38 4.00 -0.30
CA LEU A 30 -2.85 3.44 0.95
C LEU A 30 -1.46 3.96 1.31
N PHE A 31 -0.66 4.31 0.32
CA PHE A 31 0.73 4.73 0.47
C PHE A 31 1.06 5.92 -0.44
N THR A 32 2.22 6.51 -0.24
CA THR A 32 2.71 7.61 -1.07
C THR A 32 3.73 7.09 -2.08
N ARG A 33 3.59 7.50 -3.35
CA ARG A 33 4.59 7.25 -4.39
C ARG A 33 5.72 8.27 -4.28
N ASP A 34 6.96 7.80 -4.43
CA ASP A 34 8.17 8.62 -4.41
C ASP A 34 9.07 8.26 -5.61
N ASP A 35 9.20 9.20 -6.55
CA ASP A 35 9.99 9.01 -7.77
C ASP A 35 11.44 9.48 -7.63
N SER A 36 11.91 9.77 -6.41
CA SER A 36 13.28 10.27 -6.16
C SER A 36 14.38 9.33 -6.65
N LEU A 37 14.09 8.01 -6.69
CA LEU A 37 15.06 7.01 -7.16
C LEU A 37 15.22 6.95 -8.67
N ALA A 38 14.32 7.52 -9.45
CA ALA A 38 14.37 7.42 -10.91
C ALA A 38 15.66 7.99 -11.51
N SER A 39 16.22 9.04 -10.88
CA SER A 39 17.46 9.71 -11.31
C SER A 39 18.72 9.22 -10.58
N GLU A 40 18.58 8.45 -9.49
CA GLU A 40 19.72 8.00 -8.69
C GLU A 40 20.32 6.70 -9.25
N ALA A 41 21.63 6.52 -9.18
CA ALA A 41 22.29 5.26 -9.53
C ALA A 41 22.21 4.28 -8.35
N GLY A 42 22.11 2.96 -8.65
CA GLY A 42 22.12 1.91 -7.64
C GLY A 42 20.79 1.15 -7.52
N LEU A 43 20.85 0.02 -6.84
CA LEU A 43 19.72 -0.90 -6.61
C LEU A 43 19.33 -1.03 -5.13
N LYS A 44 19.78 -0.10 -4.30
CA LYS A 44 19.46 -0.08 -2.87
C LYS A 44 18.98 1.30 -2.45
N LYS A 45 17.94 1.33 -1.62
CA LYS A 45 17.48 2.52 -0.89
C LYS A 45 17.76 2.34 0.58
N VAL A 46 18.45 3.32 1.17
CA VAL A 46 18.66 3.38 2.62
C VAL A 46 17.66 4.36 3.21
N VAL A 47 16.83 3.88 4.13
CA VAL A 47 15.90 4.70 4.90
C VAL A 47 16.41 4.78 6.32
N ASN A 48 16.68 6.00 6.79
CA ASN A 48 17.13 6.23 8.15
C ASN A 48 15.93 6.51 9.06
N LYS A 49 15.73 5.68 10.07
CA LYS A 49 14.76 5.96 11.14
C LYS A 49 15.43 6.81 12.22
N TYR A 50 14.94 8.02 12.41
CA TYR A 50 15.50 8.98 13.37
C TYR A 50 14.74 8.93 14.68
N THR A 51 15.47 8.93 15.79
CA THR A 51 14.93 9.11 17.14
C THR A 51 15.58 10.30 17.79
N TYR A 52 14.78 11.23 18.27
CA TYR A 52 15.23 12.37 19.05
C TYR A 52 14.99 12.12 20.54
N ALA A 53 16.04 12.20 21.34
CA ALA A 53 15.97 12.17 22.79
C ALA A 53 16.46 13.51 23.34
N GLY A 54 15.57 14.27 23.97
CA GLY A 54 15.89 15.55 24.59
C GLY A 54 14.68 16.15 25.29
N THR A 55 14.93 16.90 26.33
CA THR A 55 13.91 17.63 27.10
C THR A 55 14.24 19.09 27.15
N VAL A 56 13.22 19.94 27.35
CA VAL A 56 13.39 21.36 27.54
C VAL A 56 13.58 21.67 29.04
N GLU A 57 14.63 22.37 29.37
CA GLU A 57 14.89 22.81 30.74
C GLU A 57 14.45 24.27 30.90
N LYS A 58 13.63 24.56 31.92
CA LYS A 58 13.31 25.96 32.29
C LYS A 58 14.46 26.50 33.14
N LEU A 59 15.14 27.53 32.62
CA LEU A 59 16.30 28.08 33.25
C LEU A 59 15.97 29.39 33.98
N GLU A 60 16.52 29.54 35.16
CA GLU A 60 16.54 30.83 35.87
C GLU A 60 17.57 31.78 35.23
N LYS A 61 17.45 33.09 35.51
CA LYS A 61 18.36 34.10 34.98
C LYS A 61 19.81 33.81 35.36
N GLY A 62 20.64 33.54 34.35
CA GLY A 62 22.07 33.25 34.54
C GLY A 62 22.41 31.75 34.65
N ALA A 63 21.44 30.87 34.67
CA ALA A 63 21.67 29.41 34.65
C ALA A 63 22.07 28.92 33.23
N LYS A 64 22.90 27.87 33.17
CA LYS A 64 23.29 27.23 31.94
C LYS A 64 22.43 25.98 31.70
N ASN A 65 22.01 25.78 30.45
CA ASN A 65 21.32 24.52 30.07
C ASN A 65 22.27 23.34 30.22
N SER A 66 21.84 22.36 31.03
CA SER A 66 22.54 21.08 31.27
C SER A 66 22.06 19.92 30.37
N VAL A 67 20.85 20.08 29.80
CA VAL A 67 20.22 19.07 28.95
C VAL A 67 20.57 19.33 27.49
N ARG A 68 21.09 18.32 26.83
CA ARG A 68 21.38 18.37 25.40
C ARG A 68 20.58 17.27 24.66
N GLY A 69 19.81 17.70 23.68
CA GLY A 69 19.13 16.77 22.78
C GLY A 69 20.13 15.98 21.93
N LYS A 70 19.86 14.72 21.73
CA LYS A 70 20.63 13.83 20.87
C LYS A 70 19.72 13.18 19.84
N VAL A 71 20.15 13.24 18.56
CA VAL A 71 19.51 12.50 17.48
C VAL A 71 20.30 11.20 17.28
N THR A 72 19.60 10.09 17.28
CA THR A 72 20.12 8.80 16.86
C THR A 72 19.36 8.34 15.61
N PHE A 73 19.99 7.55 14.78
CA PHE A 73 19.35 6.97 13.61
C PHE A 73 19.75 5.50 13.44
N VAL A 74 18.82 4.72 12.90
CA VAL A 74 19.04 3.32 12.52
C VAL A 74 18.77 3.22 11.02
N PRO A 75 19.78 2.89 10.21
CA PRO A 75 19.58 2.70 8.77
C PRO A 75 18.90 1.35 8.51
N LYS A 76 17.89 1.33 7.65
CA LYS A 76 17.29 0.11 7.08
C LYS A 76 17.53 0.14 5.57
N GLU A 77 18.15 -0.91 5.04
CA GLU A 77 18.41 -1.06 3.61
C GLU A 77 17.26 -1.82 2.95
N TYR A 78 16.79 -1.30 1.83
CA TYR A 78 15.81 -1.90 0.97
C TYR A 78 16.41 -2.13 -0.41
N THR A 79 16.24 -3.33 -0.94
CA THR A 79 16.70 -3.66 -2.30
C THR A 79 15.57 -3.41 -3.29
N ILE A 80 15.89 -2.74 -4.40
CA ILE A 80 14.91 -2.49 -5.46
C ILE A 80 14.60 -3.81 -6.16
N GLU A 81 13.33 -4.12 -6.28
CA GLU A 81 12.81 -5.33 -6.91
C GLU A 81 12.26 -5.04 -8.30
N ARG A 82 12.24 -6.05 -9.15
CA ARG A 82 11.64 -6.00 -10.47
C ARG A 82 10.32 -6.77 -10.45
N TYR A 83 9.24 -6.06 -10.67
CA TYR A 83 7.92 -6.61 -10.90
C TYR A 83 7.76 -6.84 -12.39
N GLN A 84 7.40 -8.04 -12.79
CA GLN A 84 7.25 -8.41 -14.19
C GLN A 84 6.00 -9.24 -14.35
N GLN A 85 5.19 -8.87 -15.35
CA GLN A 85 4.05 -9.67 -15.78
C GLN A 85 4.19 -9.96 -17.27
N THR A 86 3.97 -11.21 -17.65
CA THR A 86 4.04 -11.66 -19.04
C THR A 86 2.70 -12.28 -19.43
N PHE A 87 2.24 -11.95 -20.62
CA PHE A 87 1.08 -12.63 -21.21
C PHE A 87 1.32 -12.91 -22.70
N ASP A 88 0.77 -14.02 -23.16
CA ASP A 88 0.91 -14.47 -24.52
C ASP A 88 -0.46 -14.43 -25.23
N TYR A 89 -0.44 -14.19 -26.53
CA TYR A 89 -1.60 -14.28 -27.39
C TYR A 89 -1.20 -14.72 -28.81
N ASN A 90 -2.09 -15.39 -29.51
CA ASN A 90 -1.86 -15.78 -30.90
C ASN A 90 -2.62 -14.86 -31.87
N ASP A 91 -2.07 -14.67 -33.06
CA ASP A 91 -2.70 -13.85 -34.11
C ASP A 91 -4.12 -14.35 -34.44
N MET A 92 -4.36 -15.66 -34.36
CA MET A 92 -5.67 -16.23 -34.62
C MET A 92 -6.70 -15.89 -33.53
N ASP A 93 -6.24 -15.78 -32.26
CA ASP A 93 -7.12 -15.41 -31.17
C ASP A 93 -7.65 -13.99 -31.35
N ILE A 94 -6.78 -13.06 -31.79
CA ILE A 94 -7.20 -11.69 -32.08
C ILE A 94 -8.15 -11.62 -33.28
N MET A 95 -7.96 -12.49 -34.29
CA MET A 95 -8.90 -12.56 -35.41
C MET A 95 -10.28 -13.06 -34.97
N GLN A 96 -10.31 -13.91 -33.93
CA GLN A 96 -11.54 -14.42 -33.35
C GLN A 96 -12.18 -13.42 -32.39
N ASP A 97 -11.40 -12.79 -31.52
CA ASP A 97 -11.85 -11.78 -30.57
C ASP A 97 -10.82 -10.63 -30.43
N PRO A 98 -11.08 -9.47 -31.03
CA PRO A 98 -10.20 -8.30 -30.94
C PRO A 98 -10.01 -7.75 -29.53
N TYR A 99 -10.90 -8.09 -28.57
CA TYR A 99 -10.83 -7.60 -27.18
C TYR A 99 -9.83 -8.37 -26.29
N ILE A 100 -9.26 -9.46 -26.79
CA ILE A 100 -8.30 -10.29 -26.02
C ILE A 100 -7.16 -9.45 -25.43
N LEU A 101 -6.57 -8.53 -26.21
CA LEU A 101 -5.49 -7.65 -25.75
C LEU A 101 -5.93 -6.69 -24.64
N ASP A 102 -7.16 -6.19 -24.72
CA ASP A 102 -7.70 -5.29 -23.68
C ASP A 102 -7.93 -6.04 -22.37
N VAL A 103 -8.46 -7.25 -22.45
CA VAL A 103 -8.69 -8.11 -21.28
C VAL A 103 -7.36 -8.53 -20.67
N ALA A 104 -6.40 -8.99 -21.49
CA ALA A 104 -5.09 -9.42 -21.04
C ALA A 104 -4.29 -8.27 -20.38
N SER A 105 -4.27 -7.09 -21.01
CA SER A 105 -3.57 -5.93 -20.46
C SER A 105 -4.20 -5.44 -19.15
N THR A 106 -5.53 -5.46 -19.04
CA THR A 106 -6.25 -5.10 -17.81
C THR A 106 -5.99 -6.12 -16.69
N GLY A 107 -6.01 -7.41 -17.02
CA GLY A 107 -5.68 -8.49 -16.09
C GLY A 107 -4.24 -8.36 -15.57
N ALA A 108 -3.28 -8.21 -16.48
CA ALA A 108 -1.87 -8.05 -16.13
C ALA A 108 -1.61 -6.82 -15.24
N ALA A 109 -2.25 -5.69 -15.55
CA ALA A 109 -2.15 -4.49 -14.73
C ALA A 109 -2.77 -4.67 -13.33
N THR A 110 -3.87 -5.41 -13.23
CA THR A 110 -4.52 -5.71 -11.94
C THR A 110 -3.63 -6.60 -11.06
N GLU A 111 -3.05 -7.65 -11.63
CA GLU A 111 -2.13 -8.53 -10.89
C GLU A 111 -0.88 -7.80 -10.45
N MET A 112 -0.29 -6.94 -11.29
CA MET A 112 0.83 -6.09 -10.92
C MET A 112 0.48 -5.17 -9.74
N ALA A 113 -0.69 -4.55 -9.75
CA ALA A 113 -1.14 -3.69 -8.66
C ALA A 113 -1.40 -4.49 -7.38
N ASN A 114 -1.90 -5.72 -7.49
CA ASN A 114 -2.11 -6.61 -6.34
C ASN A 114 -0.78 -7.01 -5.70
N GLU A 115 0.24 -7.36 -6.48
CA GLU A 115 1.57 -7.70 -5.96
C GLU A 115 2.21 -6.52 -5.20
N ILE A 116 2.12 -5.30 -5.75
CA ILE A 116 2.60 -4.09 -5.06
C ILE A 116 1.84 -3.86 -3.75
N ARG A 117 0.52 -4.15 -3.71
CA ARG A 117 -0.26 -4.09 -2.47
C ARG A 117 0.11 -5.18 -1.47
N GLU A 118 0.42 -6.39 -1.92
CA GLU A 118 0.91 -7.45 -1.03
C GLU A 118 2.22 -7.06 -0.35
N GLU A 119 3.12 -6.39 -1.08
CA GLU A 119 4.33 -5.82 -0.49
C GLU A 119 4.04 -4.75 0.56
N TYR A 120 3.06 -3.88 0.30
CA TYR A 120 2.62 -2.90 1.28
C TYR A 120 2.18 -3.59 2.59
N PHE A 121 1.39 -4.66 2.52
CA PHE A 121 0.99 -5.41 3.71
C PHE A 121 2.16 -6.15 4.36
N ARG A 122 3.15 -6.60 3.58
CA ARG A 122 4.39 -7.20 4.09
C ARG A 122 5.17 -6.21 4.94
N GLU A 123 5.33 -4.98 4.48
CA GLU A 123 5.97 -3.91 5.24
C GLU A 123 5.16 -3.50 6.48
N LEU A 124 3.84 -3.44 6.40
CA LEU A 124 2.98 -3.18 7.57
C LEU A 124 3.10 -4.26 8.66
N ARG A 125 3.30 -5.53 8.27
CA ARG A 125 3.55 -6.61 9.21
C ARG A 125 4.88 -6.47 9.95
N GLY A 126 5.79 -5.63 9.44
CA GLY A 126 7.06 -5.26 10.08
C GLY A 126 6.94 -4.13 11.11
N ILE A 127 5.74 -3.58 11.37
CA ILE A 127 5.51 -2.57 12.41
C ILE A 127 5.78 -3.19 13.78
N THR A 128 6.53 -2.45 14.62
CA THR A 128 6.93 -2.90 15.96
C THR A 128 5.86 -2.68 17.02
N ALA A 129 5.00 -1.68 16.84
CA ALA A 129 3.88 -1.41 17.75
C ALA A 129 2.74 -2.42 17.50
N GLU A 130 2.48 -3.28 18.49
CA GLU A 130 1.41 -4.28 18.41
C GLU A 130 0.36 -3.99 19.51
N HIS A 131 -0.92 -4.12 19.14
CA HIS A 131 -2.05 -4.13 20.05
C HIS A 131 -2.68 -5.53 20.04
N GLU A 132 -2.64 -6.21 21.19
CA GLU A 132 -3.15 -7.57 21.32
C GLU A 132 -4.62 -7.54 21.77
N TYR A 133 -5.50 -8.25 21.07
CA TYR A 133 -6.92 -8.35 21.38
C TYR A 133 -7.40 -9.80 21.48
N GLU A 134 -8.45 -10.04 22.25
CA GLU A 134 -9.16 -11.34 22.30
C GLU A 134 -10.38 -11.35 21.38
N VAL A 135 -11.20 -10.31 21.46
CA VAL A 135 -12.40 -10.11 20.64
C VAL A 135 -12.33 -8.73 20.03
N PHE A 136 -12.21 -8.67 18.70
CA PHE A 136 -12.13 -7.40 17.99
C PHE A 136 -13.48 -6.66 18.01
N ASN A 137 -13.51 -5.52 18.67
CA ASN A 137 -14.69 -4.68 18.86
C ASN A 137 -14.34 -3.19 18.69
N TYR A 138 -15.32 -2.30 18.90
CA TYR A 138 -15.13 -0.85 18.82
C TYR A 138 -14.10 -0.35 19.85
N ASP A 139 -14.15 -0.85 21.08
CA ASP A 139 -13.30 -0.40 22.18
C ASP A 139 -11.81 -0.71 21.91
N GLU A 140 -11.49 -1.88 21.34
CA GLU A 140 -10.12 -2.23 20.97
C GLU A 140 -9.51 -1.24 19.96
N VAL A 141 -10.33 -0.69 19.07
CA VAL A 141 -9.86 0.35 18.13
C VAL A 141 -9.58 1.66 18.84
N VAL A 142 -10.42 2.02 19.82
CA VAL A 142 -10.23 3.22 20.64
C VAL A 142 -8.99 3.09 21.51
N ASP A 143 -8.79 1.92 22.13
CA ASP A 143 -7.62 1.64 22.96
C ASP A 143 -6.32 1.67 22.15
N ALA A 144 -6.33 1.09 20.95
CA ALA A 144 -5.17 1.16 20.04
C ALA A 144 -4.84 2.60 19.60
N LEU A 145 -5.85 3.46 19.40
CA LEU A 145 -5.64 4.87 19.12
C LEU A 145 -5.03 5.60 20.32
N ALA A 146 -5.46 5.26 21.53
CA ALA A 146 -4.88 5.78 22.76
C ALA A 146 -3.40 5.34 22.93
N ASP A 147 -3.07 4.11 22.56
CA ASP A 147 -1.69 3.59 22.57
C ASP A 147 -0.77 4.36 21.61
N ILE A 148 -1.28 4.79 20.46
CA ILE A 148 -0.53 5.67 19.53
C ILE A 148 -0.28 7.04 20.17
N GLY A 149 -1.16 7.52 21.05
CA GLY A 149 -0.96 8.72 21.87
C GLY A 149 -0.86 10.03 21.08
N ARG A 150 -1.54 10.15 19.96
CA ARG A 150 -1.52 11.36 19.12
C ARG A 150 -2.68 12.29 19.44
N GLU A 151 -2.41 13.59 19.50
CA GLU A 151 -3.44 14.63 19.68
C GLU A 151 -4.33 14.82 18.44
N VAL A 152 -3.84 14.47 17.26
CA VAL A 152 -4.54 14.63 15.98
C VAL A 152 -4.49 13.34 15.17
N GLU A 153 -5.65 12.79 14.85
CA GLU A 153 -5.85 11.51 14.17
C GLU A 153 -6.28 11.67 12.70
N THR A 154 -6.33 12.90 12.18
CA THR A 154 -6.93 13.23 10.88
C THR A 154 -6.29 12.56 9.68
N ASP A 155 -5.02 12.16 9.79
CA ASP A 155 -4.27 11.56 8.68
C ASP A 155 -4.23 10.03 8.76
N MET A 156 -4.81 9.44 9.80
CA MET A 156 -4.79 7.99 10.01
C MET A 156 -6.01 7.31 9.40
N PHE A 157 -5.85 6.05 9.04
CA PHE A 157 -6.93 5.18 8.60
C PHE A 157 -6.73 3.76 9.14
N LEU A 158 -7.84 3.05 9.31
CA LEU A 158 -7.88 1.67 9.77
C LEU A 158 -8.09 0.75 8.57
N ILE A 159 -7.16 -0.19 8.35
CA ILE A 159 -7.29 -1.25 7.36
C ILE A 159 -7.60 -2.55 8.08
N MET A 160 -8.60 -3.28 7.64
CA MET A 160 -8.98 -4.56 8.23
C MET A 160 -9.41 -5.58 7.19
N GLY A 161 -9.34 -6.86 7.55
CA GLY A 161 -9.88 -7.96 6.79
C GLY A 161 -11.41 -8.05 6.84
N THR A 162 -11.97 -8.91 6.01
CA THR A 162 -13.43 -9.12 5.92
C THR A 162 -14.03 -9.75 7.18
N ASP A 163 -13.25 -10.56 7.89
CA ASP A 163 -13.61 -11.19 9.16
C ASP A 163 -13.79 -10.18 10.30
N LEU A 164 -12.81 -9.27 10.46
CA LEU A 164 -12.86 -8.21 11.45
C LEU A 164 -13.94 -7.17 11.12
N ARG A 165 -14.12 -6.87 9.83
CA ARG A 165 -15.25 -6.08 9.37
C ARG A 165 -16.58 -6.66 9.83
N ALA A 166 -16.74 -7.99 9.70
CA ALA A 166 -17.95 -8.66 10.14
C ALA A 166 -18.11 -8.63 11.68
N ALA A 167 -16.99 -8.72 12.42
CA ALA A 167 -16.98 -8.62 13.88
C ALA A 167 -17.49 -7.23 14.35
N ILE A 168 -16.92 -6.14 13.85
CA ILE A 168 -17.35 -4.78 14.19
C ILE A 168 -18.82 -4.54 13.80
N ARG A 169 -19.29 -5.02 12.66
CA ARG A 169 -20.70 -4.87 12.27
C ARG A 169 -21.67 -5.59 13.22
N LYS A 170 -21.23 -6.60 13.93
CA LYS A 170 -22.02 -7.32 14.95
C LYS A 170 -21.93 -6.67 16.33
N ASP A 171 -20.94 -5.83 16.56
CA ASP A 171 -20.71 -5.15 17.82
C ASP A 171 -21.93 -4.29 18.20
N PRO A 172 -22.48 -4.43 19.43
CA PRO A 172 -23.60 -3.66 19.92
C PRO A 172 -23.32 -2.15 19.98
N ASP A 173 -22.12 -1.76 20.40
CA ASP A 173 -21.74 -0.36 20.60
C ASP A 173 -21.56 0.34 19.25
N TYR A 174 -20.98 -0.34 18.27
CA TYR A 174 -20.95 0.16 16.89
C TYR A 174 -22.37 0.34 16.32
N LYS A 175 -23.28 -0.62 16.56
CA LYS A 175 -24.67 -0.50 16.10
C LYS A 175 -25.40 0.64 16.78
N ALA A 176 -25.18 0.87 18.08
CA ALA A 176 -25.79 1.95 18.82
C ALA A 176 -25.32 3.33 18.36
N SER A 177 -24.02 3.47 18.05
CA SER A 177 -23.42 4.71 17.54
C SER A 177 -23.87 5.06 16.11
N ARG A 178 -24.34 4.07 15.34
CA ARG A 178 -24.71 4.17 13.92
C ARG A 178 -26.20 3.95 13.66
N GLN A 179 -27.06 4.49 14.52
CA GLN A 179 -28.50 4.43 14.30
C GLN A 179 -28.93 5.26 13.09
N GLY A 180 -29.68 4.65 12.16
CA GLY A 180 -30.28 5.33 11.02
C GLY A 180 -29.79 4.83 9.66
N GLU A 181 -29.72 5.72 8.68
CA GLU A 181 -29.52 5.43 7.25
C GLU A 181 -28.26 4.61 6.95
N ILE A 182 -27.17 4.83 7.69
CA ILE A 182 -25.88 4.14 7.49
C ILE A 182 -25.97 2.64 7.80
N LEU A 183 -26.79 2.25 8.76
CA LEU A 183 -27.00 0.85 9.11
C LEU A 183 -27.65 0.08 7.96
N TYR A 184 -28.55 0.72 7.22
CA TYR A 184 -29.29 0.13 6.11
C TYR A 184 -28.55 0.22 4.77
N THR A 185 -27.81 1.30 4.52
CA THR A 185 -27.03 1.47 3.28
C THR A 185 -25.76 0.63 3.24
N GLY A 186 -25.34 0.09 4.39
CA GLY A 186 -24.13 -0.73 4.46
C GLY A 186 -22.81 0.03 4.28
N GLN A 187 -22.87 1.36 4.23
CA GLN A 187 -21.66 2.17 4.24
C GLN A 187 -20.93 1.98 5.58
N PHE A 188 -19.65 1.68 5.47
CA PHE A 188 -18.80 1.59 6.65
C PHE A 188 -18.12 2.96 6.81
N GLY A 189 -18.56 3.72 7.77
CA GLY A 189 -18.02 5.06 7.98
C GLY A 189 -16.71 5.06 8.75
N ASN A 190 -16.51 6.07 9.57
CA ASN A 190 -15.35 6.21 10.44
C ASN A 190 -15.64 5.53 11.79
N ILE A 191 -14.61 4.94 12.38
CA ILE A 191 -14.60 4.46 13.77
C ILE A 191 -13.74 5.44 14.56
N SER A 192 -14.28 6.05 15.59
CA SER A 192 -13.59 7.05 16.42
C SER A 192 -12.90 8.17 15.59
N GLY A 193 -13.53 8.61 14.50
CA GLY A 193 -12.95 9.64 13.60
C GLY A 193 -12.02 9.10 12.53
N VAL A 194 -11.57 7.84 12.61
CA VAL A 194 -10.64 7.22 11.68
C VAL A 194 -11.40 6.50 10.55
N PRO A 195 -11.15 6.82 9.28
CA PRO A 195 -11.79 6.14 8.16
C PRO A 195 -11.36 4.68 8.05
N CYS A 196 -12.33 3.80 7.75
CA CYS A 196 -12.11 2.37 7.66
C CYS A 196 -12.02 1.91 6.22
N LEU A 197 -10.93 1.24 5.90
CA LEU A 197 -10.67 0.59 4.61
C LEU A 197 -10.68 -0.93 4.78
N PHE A 198 -11.00 -1.63 3.69
CA PHE A 198 -11.06 -3.09 3.69
C PHE A 198 -10.14 -3.64 2.63
N SER A 199 -9.41 -4.69 2.98
CA SER A 199 -8.59 -5.43 2.04
C SER A 199 -8.75 -6.92 2.24
N GLN A 200 -8.78 -7.66 1.12
CA GLN A 200 -8.71 -9.11 1.13
C GLN A 200 -7.28 -9.63 1.37
N LEU A 201 -6.30 -8.76 1.27
CA LEU A 201 -4.88 -9.07 1.49
C LEU A 201 -4.50 -9.07 2.98
N CYS A 202 -5.38 -8.60 3.88
CA CYS A 202 -5.23 -8.80 5.31
C CYS A 202 -5.47 -10.26 5.67
N ASN A 203 -4.58 -10.84 6.48
CA ASN A 203 -4.78 -12.18 7.02
C ASN A 203 -5.96 -12.19 8.01
N GLU A 204 -6.45 -13.40 8.33
CA GLU A 204 -7.51 -13.57 9.33
C GLU A 204 -7.04 -13.03 10.69
N GLY A 205 -7.87 -12.20 11.31
CA GLY A 205 -7.55 -11.57 12.59
C GLY A 205 -6.50 -10.46 12.52
N GLU A 206 -6.20 -9.92 11.34
CA GLU A 206 -5.21 -8.87 11.16
C GLU A 206 -5.87 -7.55 10.78
N ALA A 207 -5.49 -6.48 11.48
CA ALA A 207 -5.83 -5.11 11.13
C ALA A 207 -4.66 -4.17 11.42
N PHE A 208 -4.68 -3.00 10.78
CA PHE A 208 -3.64 -1.98 10.93
C PHE A 208 -4.29 -0.60 11.06
N ILE A 209 -3.85 0.19 12.01
CA ILE A 209 -4.02 1.63 11.96
C ILE A 209 -2.72 2.21 11.44
N THR A 210 -2.77 3.05 10.41
CA THR A 210 -1.60 3.65 9.80
C THR A 210 -1.97 4.98 9.13
N ALA A 211 -0.97 5.71 8.65
CA ALA A 211 -1.17 6.91 7.84
C ALA A 211 -0.48 6.76 6.48
N LYS A 212 -0.98 7.50 5.49
CA LYS A 212 -0.51 7.42 4.10
C LYS A 212 1.00 7.73 3.93
N ASP A 213 1.57 8.53 4.82
CA ASP A 213 2.97 8.96 4.80
C ASP A 213 3.94 7.95 5.43
N GLN A 214 3.41 6.92 6.13
CA GLN A 214 4.24 5.94 6.86
C GLN A 214 4.94 4.97 5.92
N VAL A 215 4.29 4.56 4.85
CA VAL A 215 4.82 3.64 3.85
C VAL A 215 4.91 4.36 2.51
N LYS A 216 6.06 4.21 1.84
CA LYS A 216 6.30 4.80 0.52
C LYS A 216 6.70 3.74 -0.48
N PHE A 217 6.17 3.87 -1.68
CA PHE A 217 6.61 3.13 -2.83
C PHE A 217 7.64 3.96 -3.62
N PHE A 218 8.91 3.57 -3.51
CA PHE A 218 10.00 4.20 -4.25
C PHE A 218 10.10 3.59 -5.64
N VAL A 219 9.85 4.40 -6.66
CA VAL A 219 9.88 3.98 -8.05
C VAL A 219 11.26 4.25 -8.63
N LYS A 220 11.90 3.20 -9.19
CA LYS A 220 13.19 3.30 -9.88
C LYS A 220 13.01 3.46 -11.39
N LYS A 221 12.16 2.64 -11.98
CA LYS A 221 11.72 2.68 -13.36
C LYS A 221 10.23 2.45 -13.38
N ASP A 222 9.51 3.36 -13.97
CA ASP A 222 8.08 3.19 -14.19
C ASP A 222 7.83 2.08 -15.22
N GLY A 223 6.63 1.83 -15.64
CA GLY A 223 6.35 0.75 -16.58
C GLY A 223 7.24 0.78 -17.83
N SER A 224 7.61 -0.38 -18.34
CA SER A 224 8.10 -0.56 -19.69
C SER A 224 7.51 -1.82 -20.30
N VAL A 225 7.22 -1.76 -21.60
CA VAL A 225 6.68 -2.90 -22.35
C VAL A 225 7.67 -3.33 -23.40
N GLU A 226 7.92 -4.64 -23.43
CA GLU A 226 8.66 -5.29 -24.51
C GLU A 226 7.76 -6.33 -25.15
N GLN A 227 7.79 -6.43 -26.47
CA GLN A 227 7.01 -7.38 -27.25
C GLN A 227 7.94 -8.22 -28.11
N ASP A 228 7.70 -9.52 -28.13
CA ASP A 228 8.37 -10.47 -29.02
C ASP A 228 7.32 -11.27 -29.80
N ARG A 229 7.68 -11.70 -31.01
CA ARG A 229 6.81 -12.45 -31.90
C ARG A 229 7.55 -13.60 -32.54
N ASP A 230 7.03 -14.80 -32.33
CA ASP A 230 7.46 -15.97 -33.11
C ASP A 230 6.79 -15.94 -34.49
N ILE A 231 7.64 -15.92 -35.52
CA ILE A 231 7.20 -15.84 -36.93
C ILE A 231 6.58 -17.16 -37.41
N GLU A 232 6.99 -18.30 -36.83
CA GLU A 232 6.53 -19.62 -37.25
C GLU A 232 5.18 -19.97 -36.59
N THR A 233 5.06 -19.79 -35.28
CA THR A 233 3.86 -20.16 -34.51
C THR A 233 2.82 -19.03 -34.51
N LYS A 234 3.24 -17.78 -34.81
CA LYS A 234 2.41 -16.56 -34.71
C LYS A 234 1.98 -16.23 -33.29
N ASP A 235 2.70 -16.74 -32.32
CA ASP A 235 2.53 -16.38 -30.93
C ASP A 235 3.26 -15.06 -30.64
N ASN A 236 2.59 -14.19 -29.88
CA ASN A 236 3.12 -12.91 -29.45
C ASN A 236 3.22 -12.95 -27.93
N THR A 237 4.39 -12.57 -27.40
CA THR A 237 4.65 -12.42 -25.97
C THR A 237 4.78 -10.95 -25.63
N VAL A 238 4.04 -10.50 -24.65
CA VAL A 238 4.11 -9.14 -24.10
C VAL A 238 4.64 -9.22 -22.68
N VAL A 239 5.70 -8.51 -22.41
CA VAL A 239 6.32 -8.39 -21.10
C VAL A 239 6.15 -6.96 -20.61
N TYR A 240 5.48 -6.79 -19.48
CA TYR A 240 5.41 -5.51 -18.76
C TYR A 240 6.26 -5.60 -17.51
N GLU A 241 7.15 -4.66 -17.31
CA GLU A 241 8.01 -4.61 -16.13
C GLU A 241 7.99 -3.23 -15.45
N ARG A 242 8.17 -3.25 -14.14
CA ARG A 242 8.31 -2.07 -13.28
C ARG A 242 9.38 -2.35 -12.23
N HIS A 243 10.16 -1.34 -11.85
CA HIS A 243 11.18 -1.47 -10.81
C HIS A 243 10.89 -0.50 -9.68
N GLY A 244 10.85 -1.01 -8.48
CA GLY A 244 10.60 -0.21 -7.29
C GLY A 244 10.81 -1.00 -6.01
N VAL A 245 10.54 -0.37 -4.88
CA VAL A 245 10.55 -1.02 -3.58
C VAL A 245 9.58 -0.33 -2.64
N MET A 246 8.84 -1.12 -1.89
CA MET A 246 8.02 -0.65 -0.79
C MET A 246 8.89 -0.50 0.46
N ALA A 247 8.76 0.61 1.18
CA ALA A 247 9.54 0.85 2.38
C ALA A 247 8.70 1.52 3.48
N LEU A 248 8.77 0.99 4.68
CA LEU A 248 8.25 1.59 5.89
C LEU A 248 9.21 2.69 6.35
N VAL A 249 8.82 3.95 6.14
CA VAL A 249 9.66 5.12 6.41
C VAL A 249 9.54 5.57 7.86
N ASP A 250 8.32 5.58 8.39
CA ASP A 250 8.03 5.99 9.75
C ASP A 250 7.00 5.04 10.38
N GLU A 251 7.11 4.74 11.65
CA GLU A 251 6.19 3.87 12.39
C GLU A 251 5.37 4.63 13.44
N THR A 252 5.61 5.93 13.60
CA THR A 252 5.09 6.70 14.72
C THR A 252 3.57 6.84 14.74
N LYS A 253 2.90 6.62 13.61
CA LYS A 253 1.44 6.67 13.48
C LYS A 253 0.86 5.30 13.10
N SER A 254 1.59 4.24 13.34
CA SER A 254 1.19 2.90 12.89
C SER A 254 1.17 1.94 14.05
N ILE A 255 0.10 1.12 14.10
CA ILE A 255 -0.05 0.03 15.06
C ILE A 255 -0.69 -1.17 14.36
N ARG A 256 -0.23 -2.35 14.71
CA ARG A 256 -0.74 -3.62 14.21
C ARG A 256 -1.60 -4.30 15.25
N PHE A 257 -2.79 -4.71 14.88
CA PHE A 257 -3.63 -5.57 15.70
C PHE A 257 -3.24 -7.03 15.53
N LYS A 258 -3.15 -7.74 16.65
CA LYS A 258 -2.81 -9.15 16.70
C LYS A 258 -3.74 -9.88 17.63
N LYS A 259 -4.38 -10.93 17.12
CA LYS A 259 -5.24 -11.76 17.94
C LYS A 259 -4.40 -12.55 18.94
N LYS A 260 -4.77 -12.52 20.23
CA LYS A 260 -4.17 -13.39 21.25
C LYS A 260 -4.40 -14.85 20.89
N ALA A 261 -3.33 -15.64 21.00
CA ALA A 261 -3.35 -17.07 20.68
C ALA A 261 -4.13 -17.88 21.74
#